data_e4bf33fddfdd48a21db0c442547edf45
#
_entry.id   e4bf33fddfdd48a21db0c442547edf45
#
_cell.length_a   1.000
_cell.length_b   1.000
_cell.length_c   1.000
_cell.angle_alpha   90.00
_cell.angle_beta   90.00
_cell.angle_gamma   90.00
#
_symmetry.space_group_name_H-M   'P 1'
#
loop_
_entity.id
_entity.type
_entity.pdbx_description
1 polymer ?
#
loop_
_entity_poly.entity_id
_entity_poly.type
_entity_poly.pdbx_seq_one_letter_code
_entity_poly.pdbx_strand_id
1 'polypeptide(L)'
;MIRDSLVYWTQNLGVDGFRFDLASILERDQNGNFHQGSQLLWELKNDPGLAGIKMIAEPWDAVGGYRLGYPSKNVGWDEWDAFWDTVRKAVRGDEGQMTALKEAILGSPGIFGSTENGREFSINFITSHDGMTLNNLVSYKHKHNLENGEENRDGHSSEFSFNCGVEGPTLDAEVLELRRKIIRLMHFLLQVSNGIPNDSCRR
;
A
#
# COMPACT_ATOMS: atom_id res chain seq x y z
N MET A 1 0.48 -25.86 -6.71
CA MET A 1 -0.77 -25.09 -6.89
C MET A 1 -0.54 -23.60 -7.06
N ILE A 2 0.00 -22.84 -6.09
CA ILE A 2 0.26 -21.38 -6.26
C ILE A 2 1.15 -21.13 -7.49
N ARG A 3 2.32 -21.74 -7.55
CA ARG A 3 3.26 -21.63 -8.68
C ARG A 3 2.58 -21.92 -10.03
N ASP A 4 1.85 -23.01 -10.14
CA ASP A 4 1.24 -23.42 -11.41
C ASP A 4 0.16 -22.45 -11.86
N SER A 5 -0.60 -21.86 -10.91
CA SER A 5 -1.56 -20.79 -11.21
C SER A 5 -0.86 -19.56 -11.79
N LEU A 6 0.25 -19.09 -11.16
CA LEU A 6 0.98 -17.93 -11.64
C LEU A 6 1.55 -18.17 -13.04
N VAL A 7 2.17 -19.32 -13.26
CA VAL A 7 2.71 -19.71 -14.58
C VAL A 7 1.58 -19.77 -15.62
N TYR A 8 0.42 -20.35 -15.28
CA TYR A 8 -0.72 -20.38 -16.18
C TYR A 8 -1.21 -18.99 -16.58
N TRP A 9 -1.39 -18.09 -15.61
CA TRP A 9 -1.83 -16.71 -15.88
C TRP A 9 -0.83 -15.94 -16.72
N THR A 10 0.46 -16.14 -16.47
CA THR A 10 1.53 -15.50 -17.24
C THR A 10 1.57 -16.02 -18.66
N GLN A 11 1.66 -17.35 -18.85
CA GLN A 11 1.94 -17.95 -20.15
C GLN A 11 0.69 -18.03 -21.05
N ASN A 12 -0.49 -18.22 -20.46
CA ASN A 12 -1.73 -18.41 -21.24
C ASN A 12 -2.56 -17.13 -21.36
N LEU A 13 -2.47 -16.21 -20.40
CA LEU A 13 -3.29 -15.01 -20.35
C LEU A 13 -2.47 -13.70 -20.46
N GLY A 14 -1.15 -13.80 -20.50
CA GLY A 14 -0.27 -12.66 -20.73
C GLY A 14 -0.22 -11.65 -19.57
N VAL A 15 -0.37 -12.13 -18.32
CA VAL A 15 -0.28 -11.27 -17.13
C VAL A 15 1.17 -10.87 -16.87
N ASP A 16 1.43 -9.58 -16.67
CA ASP A 16 2.76 -8.98 -16.51
C ASP A 16 3.24 -8.93 -15.06
N GLY A 17 2.36 -9.18 -14.08
CA GLY A 17 2.72 -9.13 -12.67
C GLY A 17 1.61 -9.58 -11.75
N PHE A 18 1.97 -9.79 -10.48
CA PHE A 18 1.07 -10.23 -9.42
C PHE A 18 1.29 -9.41 -8.15
N ARG A 19 0.21 -9.00 -7.52
CA ARG A 19 0.22 -8.48 -6.16
C ARG A 19 -0.31 -9.57 -5.22
N PHE A 20 0.46 -9.89 -4.21
CA PHE A 20 0.14 -10.90 -3.22
C PHE A 20 -0.47 -10.21 -2.00
N ASP A 21 -1.74 -10.49 -1.78
CA ASP A 21 -2.49 -10.07 -0.61
C ASP A 21 -1.94 -10.80 0.63
N LEU A 22 -1.74 -10.04 1.72
CA LEU A 22 -1.20 -10.59 2.98
C LEU A 22 0.04 -11.49 2.77
N ALA A 23 0.96 -11.05 1.93
CA ALA A 23 2.08 -11.88 1.45
C ALA A 23 2.98 -12.42 2.56
N SER A 24 3.02 -11.78 3.72
CA SER A 24 3.82 -12.27 4.85
C SER A 24 3.36 -13.63 5.37
N ILE A 25 2.14 -14.06 5.05
CA ILE A 25 1.68 -15.42 5.40
C ILE A 25 2.47 -16.51 4.64
N LEU A 26 2.98 -16.19 3.46
CA LEU A 26 3.80 -17.11 2.65
C LEU A 26 5.19 -17.34 3.24
N GLU A 27 5.56 -16.57 4.25
CA GLU A 27 6.82 -16.70 5.00
C GLU A 27 6.66 -17.48 6.30
N ARG A 28 5.46 -17.99 6.61
CA ARG A 28 5.19 -18.74 7.81
C ARG A 28 5.32 -20.26 7.57
N ASP A 29 5.85 -20.95 8.58
CA ASP A 29 5.84 -22.41 8.63
C ASP A 29 4.46 -22.95 9.06
N GLN A 30 4.33 -24.28 9.09
CA GLN A 30 3.11 -24.95 9.54
C GLN A 30 2.71 -24.67 11.00
N ASN A 31 3.61 -24.12 11.81
CA ASN A 31 3.37 -23.72 13.19
C ASN A 31 3.05 -22.23 13.32
N GLY A 32 3.00 -21.50 12.20
CA GLY A 32 2.74 -20.07 12.15
C GLY A 32 3.95 -19.19 12.44
N ASN A 33 5.15 -19.74 12.60
CA ASN A 33 6.36 -18.97 12.83
C ASN A 33 6.93 -18.44 11.51
N PHE A 34 7.48 -17.23 11.52
CA PHE A 34 8.20 -16.71 10.37
C PHE A 34 9.50 -17.48 10.13
N HIS A 35 9.68 -17.93 8.91
CA HIS A 35 10.90 -18.58 8.46
C HIS A 35 11.84 -17.58 7.81
N GLN A 36 13.13 -17.63 8.14
CA GLN A 36 14.13 -16.92 7.35
C GLN A 36 14.33 -17.69 6.03
N GLY A 37 13.89 -17.08 4.93
CA GLY A 37 13.98 -17.71 3.60
C GLY A 37 12.83 -18.67 3.30
N SER A 38 11.63 -18.12 3.12
CA SER A 38 10.51 -18.91 2.61
C SER A 38 10.89 -19.65 1.34
N GLN A 39 10.82 -20.97 1.38
CA GLN A 39 11.12 -21.82 0.23
C GLN A 39 10.20 -21.48 -0.95
N LEU A 40 8.92 -21.22 -0.69
CA LEU A 40 7.96 -20.85 -1.72
C LEU A 40 8.34 -19.55 -2.43
N LEU A 41 8.69 -18.50 -1.68
CA LEU A 41 9.11 -17.22 -2.28
C LEU A 41 10.38 -17.39 -3.11
N TRP A 42 11.31 -18.18 -2.62
CA TRP A 42 12.55 -18.49 -3.35
C TRP A 42 12.29 -19.29 -4.64
N GLU A 43 11.40 -20.29 -4.58
CA GLU A 43 10.97 -21.08 -5.74
C GLU A 43 10.29 -20.18 -6.79
N LEU A 44 9.37 -19.30 -6.38
CA LEU A 44 8.69 -18.38 -7.28
C LEU A 44 9.67 -17.40 -7.95
N LYS A 45 10.63 -16.87 -7.18
CA LYS A 45 11.67 -15.97 -7.71
C LYS A 45 12.53 -16.63 -8.79
N ASN A 46 12.87 -17.89 -8.62
CA ASN A 46 13.79 -18.62 -9.50
C ASN A 46 13.08 -19.46 -10.57
N ASP A 47 11.77 -19.38 -10.67
CA ASP A 47 11.00 -20.12 -11.67
C ASP A 47 11.20 -19.52 -13.07
N PRO A 48 11.71 -20.28 -14.05
CA PRO A 48 11.87 -19.78 -15.42
C PRO A 48 10.57 -19.32 -16.07
N GLY A 49 9.43 -19.91 -15.69
CA GLY A 49 8.12 -19.55 -16.21
C GLY A 49 7.60 -18.21 -15.67
N LEU A 50 8.26 -17.66 -14.65
CA LEU A 50 7.93 -16.37 -14.02
C LEU A 50 9.07 -15.34 -14.22
N ALA A 51 10.06 -15.65 -15.06
CA ALA A 51 11.17 -14.74 -15.32
C ALA A 51 10.68 -13.41 -15.92
N GLY A 52 11.06 -12.29 -15.32
CA GLY A 52 10.67 -10.95 -15.75
C GLY A 52 9.26 -10.51 -15.29
N ILE A 53 8.52 -11.37 -14.62
CA ILE A 53 7.20 -11.03 -14.08
C ILE A 53 7.36 -10.18 -12.80
N LYS A 54 6.59 -9.11 -12.70
CA LYS A 54 6.58 -8.23 -11.53
C LYS A 54 5.90 -8.92 -10.36
N MET A 55 6.58 -8.94 -9.22
CA MET A 55 6.06 -9.50 -7.97
C MET A 55 5.98 -8.38 -6.93
N ILE A 56 4.78 -8.13 -6.43
CA ILE A 56 4.49 -7.09 -5.44
C ILE A 56 3.94 -7.76 -4.18
N ALA A 57 4.57 -7.54 -3.05
CA ALA A 57 4.13 -8.05 -1.76
C ALA A 57 3.36 -7.01 -0.97
N GLU A 58 2.28 -7.42 -0.34
CA GLU A 58 1.74 -6.73 0.82
C GLU A 58 2.44 -7.31 2.07
N PRO A 59 3.34 -6.56 2.70
CA PRO A 59 4.29 -7.14 3.66
C PRO A 59 3.74 -7.28 5.08
N TRP A 60 2.45 -7.53 5.23
CA TRP A 60 1.77 -7.80 6.51
C TRP A 60 0.79 -8.95 6.38
N ASP A 61 0.20 -9.37 7.50
CA ASP A 61 -0.83 -10.41 7.55
C ASP A 61 -1.91 -10.12 8.61
N ALA A 62 -3.01 -10.90 8.55
CA ALA A 62 -4.18 -10.73 9.41
C ALA A 62 -3.93 -10.99 10.91
N VAL A 63 -2.81 -11.63 11.28
CA VAL A 63 -2.46 -11.95 12.67
C VAL A 63 -1.37 -11.03 13.24
N GLY A 64 -1.14 -9.88 12.59
CA GLY A 64 -0.25 -8.83 13.07
C GLY A 64 1.22 -8.99 12.66
N GLY A 65 1.51 -9.87 11.70
CA GLY A 65 2.84 -9.92 11.10
C GLY A 65 3.09 -8.68 10.24
N TYR A 66 4.20 -7.99 10.47
CA TYR A 66 4.64 -6.85 9.67
C TYR A 66 6.09 -7.07 9.23
N ARG A 67 6.28 -7.24 7.92
CA ARG A 67 7.55 -7.69 7.32
C ARG A 67 8.09 -6.75 6.26
N LEU A 68 7.73 -5.47 6.32
CA LEU A 68 8.19 -4.45 5.36
C LEU A 68 9.72 -4.43 5.26
N GLY A 69 10.24 -4.46 4.03
CA GLY A 69 11.65 -4.56 3.70
C GLY A 69 12.22 -5.98 3.72
N TYR A 70 11.41 -7.00 4.06
CA TYR A 70 11.89 -8.38 4.07
C TYR A 70 11.76 -9.06 2.69
N PRO A 71 10.61 -9.03 2.01
CA PRO A 71 10.49 -9.58 0.65
C PRO A 71 11.46 -8.94 -0.34
N SER A 72 11.66 -7.62 -0.30
CA SER A 72 12.59 -6.93 -1.18
C SER A 72 14.04 -7.38 -0.98
N LYS A 73 14.49 -7.48 0.27
CA LYS A 73 15.87 -7.87 0.60
C LYS A 73 16.15 -9.35 0.34
N ASN A 74 15.19 -10.22 0.54
CA ASN A 74 15.40 -11.67 0.43
C ASN A 74 15.13 -12.23 -0.97
N VAL A 75 14.06 -11.78 -1.63
CA VAL A 75 13.69 -12.29 -2.95
C VAL A 75 13.61 -11.21 -4.03
N GLY A 76 13.81 -9.94 -3.67
CA GLY A 76 13.83 -8.84 -4.61
C GLY A 76 12.45 -8.51 -5.19
N TRP A 77 11.38 -8.75 -4.42
CA TRP A 77 10.03 -8.32 -4.74
C TRP A 77 9.82 -6.87 -4.38
N ASP A 78 8.94 -6.19 -5.12
CA ASP A 78 8.48 -4.86 -4.74
C ASP A 78 7.50 -4.98 -3.57
N GLU A 79 7.37 -3.95 -2.75
CA GLU A 79 6.54 -4.00 -1.55
C GLU A 79 5.63 -2.77 -1.46
N TRP A 80 4.40 -2.96 -1.00
CA TRP A 80 3.57 -1.85 -0.56
C TRP A 80 4.18 -1.20 0.68
N ASP A 81 4.43 0.09 0.60
CA ASP A 81 5.04 0.88 1.67
C ASP A 81 3.97 1.54 2.57
N ALA A 82 4.37 1.90 3.78
CA ALA A 82 3.57 2.72 4.69
C ALA A 82 3.43 4.20 4.26
N PHE A 83 3.76 4.51 3.02
CA PHE A 83 3.69 5.83 2.39
C PHE A 83 2.34 6.52 2.64
N TRP A 84 1.24 5.79 2.45
CA TRP A 84 -0.12 6.32 2.57
C TRP A 84 -0.44 6.87 3.96
N ASP A 85 -0.05 6.18 5.02
CA ASP A 85 -0.23 6.61 6.40
C ASP A 85 0.51 7.92 6.68
N THR A 86 1.77 7.96 6.26
CA THR A 86 2.66 9.10 6.46
C THR A 86 2.15 10.33 5.73
N VAL A 87 1.77 10.18 4.46
CA VAL A 87 1.25 11.29 3.65
C VAL A 87 -0.08 11.80 4.19
N ARG A 88 -1.00 10.91 4.55
CA ARG A 88 -2.31 11.30 5.11
C ARG A 88 -2.15 12.08 6.42
N LYS A 89 -1.32 11.63 7.34
CA LYS A 89 -1.00 12.33 8.60
C LYS A 89 -0.38 13.70 8.35
N ALA A 90 0.61 13.77 7.47
CA ALA A 90 1.30 15.02 7.16
C ALA A 90 0.35 16.05 6.51
N VAL A 91 -0.46 15.63 5.54
CA VAL A 91 -1.42 16.50 4.85
C VAL A 91 -2.57 16.94 5.76
N ARG A 92 -2.96 16.11 6.72
CA ARG A 92 -3.91 16.46 7.77
C ARG A 92 -3.36 17.51 8.75
N GLY A 93 -2.03 17.67 8.83
CA GLY A 93 -1.36 18.61 9.71
C GLY A 93 -0.99 18.02 11.09
N ASP A 94 -0.85 16.72 11.20
CA ASP A 94 -0.39 16.07 12.42
C ASP A 94 1.04 16.51 12.76
N GLU A 95 1.29 16.79 14.03
CA GLU A 95 2.60 17.20 14.50
C GLU A 95 3.66 16.11 14.34
N GLY A 96 4.91 16.51 14.13
CA GLY A 96 6.07 15.60 14.08
C GLY A 96 6.20 14.75 12.82
N GLN A 97 5.36 14.95 11.79
CA GLN A 97 5.36 14.09 10.59
C GLN A 97 6.46 14.42 9.57
N MET A 98 7.18 15.54 9.70
CA MET A 98 8.13 16.01 8.66
C MET A 98 9.27 15.05 8.38
N THR A 99 9.82 14.39 9.41
CA THR A 99 10.91 13.41 9.22
C THR A 99 10.40 12.16 8.48
N ALA A 100 9.25 11.63 8.89
CA ALA A 100 8.64 10.48 8.24
C ALA A 100 8.23 10.81 6.78
N LEU A 101 7.68 12.00 6.55
CA LEU A 101 7.33 12.46 5.20
C LEU A 101 8.56 12.57 4.30
N LYS A 102 9.67 13.10 4.82
CA LYS A 102 10.94 13.16 4.08
C LYS A 102 11.42 11.77 3.68
N GLU A 103 11.42 10.82 4.61
CA GLU A 103 11.79 9.43 4.32
C GLU A 103 10.88 8.80 3.28
N ALA A 104 9.56 8.99 3.39
CA ALA A 104 8.59 8.49 2.43
C ALA A 104 8.80 9.07 1.02
N ILE A 105 9.03 10.40 0.91
CA ILE A 105 9.32 11.06 -0.38
C ILE A 105 10.62 10.53 -1.01
N LEU A 106 11.61 10.17 -0.20
CA LEU A 106 12.87 9.60 -0.68
C LEU A 106 12.80 8.11 -1.02
N GLY A 107 11.62 7.47 -0.94
CA GLY A 107 11.43 6.03 -1.23
C GLY A 107 11.82 5.12 -0.07
N SER A 108 11.68 5.61 1.15
CA SER A 108 11.92 4.85 2.39
C SER A 108 13.33 4.18 2.45
N PRO A 109 14.42 4.93 2.24
CA PRO A 109 15.78 4.38 2.18
C PRO A 109 16.20 3.67 3.47
N GLY A 110 15.66 4.06 4.63
CA GLY A 110 15.87 3.37 5.90
C GLY A 110 15.33 1.93 5.91
N ILE A 111 14.35 1.63 5.08
CA ILE A 111 13.71 0.31 4.95
C ILE A 111 14.35 -0.48 3.79
N PHE A 112 14.35 0.10 2.59
CA PHE A 112 14.75 -0.60 1.36
C PHE A 112 16.24 -0.46 1.02
N GLY A 113 16.96 0.40 1.73
CA GLY A 113 18.35 0.74 1.44
C GLY A 113 18.48 1.84 0.39
N SER A 114 19.71 2.31 0.18
CA SER A 114 20.00 3.23 -0.93
C SER A 114 20.03 2.45 -2.25
N THR A 115 19.45 3.05 -3.29
CA THR A 115 19.36 2.46 -4.63
C THR A 115 20.69 2.52 -5.36
N GLU A 116 21.73 1.81 -4.88
CA GLU A 116 23.02 1.74 -5.59
C GLU A 116 22.90 1.19 -7.02
N ASN A 117 21.82 0.48 -7.31
CA ASN A 117 21.51 -0.11 -8.61
C ASN A 117 20.29 0.50 -9.32
N GLY A 118 19.74 1.63 -8.83
CA GLY A 118 18.61 2.32 -9.44
C GLY A 118 17.27 1.57 -9.39
N ARG A 119 17.18 0.49 -8.59
CA ARG A 119 15.93 -0.24 -8.40
C ARG A 119 15.25 0.21 -7.10
N GLU A 120 14.05 0.71 -7.26
CA GLU A 120 13.18 1.06 -6.15
C GLU A 120 12.21 -0.09 -5.88
N PHE A 121 12.07 -0.44 -4.60
CA PHE A 121 11.18 -1.52 -4.17
C PHE A 121 9.88 -1.00 -3.57
N SER A 122 9.81 0.30 -3.27
CA SER A 122 8.64 0.92 -2.68
C SER A 122 7.52 1.09 -3.70
N ILE A 123 6.36 0.53 -3.42
CA ILE A 123 5.11 0.84 -4.13
C ILE A 123 4.34 1.84 -3.27
N ASN A 124 4.33 3.09 -3.72
CA ASN A 124 3.65 4.19 -3.04
C ASN A 124 2.19 4.26 -3.44
N PHE A 125 1.29 4.47 -2.48
CA PHE A 125 -0.14 4.67 -2.75
C PHE A 125 -0.77 5.59 -1.71
N ILE A 126 -1.89 6.22 -2.05
CA ILE A 126 -2.69 7.03 -1.12
C ILE A 126 -3.94 6.27 -0.70
N THR A 127 -4.57 5.56 -1.61
CA THR A 127 -5.75 4.72 -1.37
C THR A 127 -5.54 3.34 -1.97
N SER A 128 -6.18 2.34 -1.40
CA SER A 128 -6.12 0.97 -1.87
C SER A 128 -7.53 0.39 -2.07
N HIS A 129 -7.62 -0.93 -2.27
CA HIS A 129 -8.90 -1.65 -2.32
C HIS A 129 -9.62 -1.66 -0.96
N ASP A 130 -8.88 -1.49 0.12
CA ASP A 130 -9.40 -1.33 1.48
C ASP A 130 -9.55 0.14 1.86
N GLY A 131 -10.40 0.41 2.85
CA GLY A 131 -10.54 1.71 3.46
C GLY A 131 -11.29 2.73 2.60
N MET A 132 -11.04 4.00 2.89
CA MET A 132 -11.73 5.13 2.29
C MET A 132 -11.23 5.45 0.89
N THR A 133 -12.16 5.81 -0.02
CA THR A 133 -11.79 6.44 -1.29
C THR A 133 -11.13 7.80 -1.05
N LEU A 134 -10.41 8.32 -2.03
CA LEU A 134 -9.75 9.62 -1.93
C LEU A 134 -10.71 10.77 -1.60
N ASN A 135 -11.92 10.73 -2.17
CA ASN A 135 -12.97 11.70 -1.83
C ASN A 135 -13.46 11.55 -0.38
N ASN A 136 -13.59 10.32 0.11
CA ASN A 136 -14.03 10.06 1.47
C ASN A 136 -12.98 10.47 2.51
N LEU A 137 -11.68 10.32 2.19
CA LEU A 137 -10.59 10.79 3.04
C LEU A 137 -10.64 12.28 3.39
N VAL A 138 -11.19 13.10 2.49
CA VAL A 138 -11.32 14.54 2.70
C VAL A 138 -12.75 14.97 3.07
N SER A 139 -13.69 14.02 3.17
CA SER A 139 -15.10 14.30 3.42
C SER A 139 -15.61 13.75 4.73
N TYR A 140 -14.96 12.73 5.28
CA TYR A 140 -15.43 12.07 6.51
C TYR A 140 -14.31 11.98 7.53
N LYS A 141 -14.64 12.18 8.79
CA LYS A 141 -13.73 11.98 9.91
C LYS A 141 -13.71 10.51 10.37
N HIS A 142 -14.82 9.83 10.19
CA HIS A 142 -15.01 8.44 10.59
C HIS A 142 -15.60 7.61 9.44
N LYS A 143 -15.41 6.30 9.49
CA LYS A 143 -16.03 5.39 8.52
C LYS A 143 -17.55 5.34 8.68
N HIS A 144 -18.27 5.20 7.57
CA HIS A 144 -19.73 5.17 7.48
C HIS A 144 -20.18 3.91 6.73
N ASN A 145 -20.03 2.73 7.37
CA ASN A 145 -20.28 1.42 6.77
C ASN A 145 -21.51 0.70 7.35
N LEU A 146 -22.45 1.43 7.95
CA LEU A 146 -23.63 0.83 8.62
C LEU A 146 -24.52 0.03 7.65
N GLU A 147 -24.55 0.42 6.37
CA GLU A 147 -25.39 -0.22 5.37
C GLU A 147 -24.95 -1.65 5.01
N ASN A 148 -23.73 -2.05 5.34
CA ASN A 148 -23.24 -3.40 5.09
C ASN A 148 -23.64 -4.42 6.17
N GLY A 149 -24.33 -3.98 7.24
CA GLY A 149 -24.80 -4.83 8.32
C GLY A 149 -23.75 -5.23 9.36
N GLU A 150 -22.51 -4.73 9.23
CA GLU A 150 -21.40 -5.03 10.16
C GLU A 150 -21.24 -4.02 11.31
N GLU A 151 -22.19 -3.10 11.48
CA GLU A 151 -22.22 -2.10 12.55
C GLU A 151 -20.93 -1.26 12.66
N ASN A 152 -20.32 -0.89 11.54
CA ASN A 152 -19.03 -0.22 11.45
C ASN A 152 -17.84 -1.01 12.06
N ARG A 153 -17.94 -2.31 12.27
CA ARG A 153 -16.83 -3.12 12.79
C ARG A 153 -15.80 -3.49 11.76
N ASP A 154 -16.19 -3.53 10.49
CA ASP A 154 -15.34 -3.85 9.34
C ASP A 154 -14.32 -2.76 9.01
N GLY A 155 -13.24 -3.16 8.34
CA GLY A 155 -12.17 -2.27 7.87
C GLY A 155 -11.41 -1.55 9.00
N HIS A 156 -10.47 -0.72 8.60
CA HIS A 156 -9.65 0.03 9.54
C HIS A 156 -10.44 1.08 10.31
N SER A 157 -10.13 1.26 11.61
CA SER A 157 -10.74 2.30 12.45
C SER A 157 -9.99 3.63 12.37
N SER A 158 -8.80 3.66 11.79
CA SER A 158 -7.90 4.83 11.75
C SER A 158 -7.42 5.06 10.32
N GLU A 159 -8.20 5.81 9.54
CA GLU A 159 -7.90 6.13 8.13
C GLU A 159 -7.08 7.41 7.97
N PHE A 160 -6.80 8.11 9.07
CA PHE A 160 -6.14 9.44 9.07
C PHE A 160 -6.84 10.44 8.15
N SER A 161 -8.14 10.30 8.00
CA SER A 161 -9.01 11.15 7.20
C SER A 161 -9.26 12.51 7.87
N PHE A 162 -9.65 13.49 7.07
CA PHE A 162 -9.95 14.84 7.52
C PHE A 162 -11.14 15.42 6.74
N ASN A 163 -12.28 15.69 7.40
CA ASN A 163 -13.51 16.12 6.76
C ASN A 163 -13.52 17.58 6.24
N CYS A 164 -12.42 18.31 6.41
CA CYS A 164 -12.29 19.72 6.03
C CYS A 164 -13.30 20.65 6.69
N GLY A 165 -13.74 20.30 7.91
CA GLY A 165 -14.67 21.10 8.72
C GLY A 165 -16.13 20.71 8.57
N VAL A 166 -16.52 19.93 7.56
CA VAL A 166 -17.90 19.48 7.33
C VAL A 166 -17.93 17.97 7.09
N GLU A 167 -18.67 17.23 7.88
CA GLU A 167 -18.84 15.78 7.73
C GLU A 167 -19.76 15.47 6.55
N GLY A 168 -19.27 14.67 5.60
CA GLY A 168 -20.05 14.22 4.45
C GLY A 168 -20.19 15.24 3.31
N PRO A 169 -21.21 15.09 2.47
CA PRO A 169 -21.46 15.98 1.33
C PRO A 169 -21.78 17.41 1.77
N THR A 170 -21.32 18.39 1.00
CA THR A 170 -21.59 19.82 1.27
C THR A 170 -21.69 20.61 -0.03
N LEU A 171 -22.37 21.75 0.02
CA LEU A 171 -22.39 22.76 -1.06
C LEU A 171 -21.53 23.98 -0.71
N ASP A 172 -20.86 23.98 0.44
CA ASP A 172 -19.96 25.05 0.84
C ASP A 172 -18.75 25.12 -0.10
N ALA A 173 -18.62 26.25 -0.81
CA ALA A 173 -17.60 26.43 -1.84
C ALA A 173 -16.17 26.44 -1.26
N GLU A 174 -15.98 26.98 -0.05
CA GLU A 174 -14.67 27.04 0.60
C GLU A 174 -14.22 25.63 1.03
N VAL A 175 -15.14 24.86 1.63
CA VAL A 175 -14.88 23.46 2.01
C VAL A 175 -14.57 22.60 0.77
N LEU A 176 -15.35 22.74 -0.29
CA LEU A 176 -15.12 22.00 -1.55
C LEU A 176 -13.76 22.34 -2.17
N GLU A 177 -13.36 23.61 -2.17
CA GLU A 177 -12.04 24.02 -2.69
C GLU A 177 -10.90 23.51 -1.81
N LEU A 178 -11.06 23.52 -0.48
CA LEU A 178 -10.09 22.92 0.44
C LEU A 178 -9.92 21.41 0.17
N ARG A 179 -11.02 20.68 0.03
CA ARG A 179 -10.99 19.24 -0.32
C ARG A 179 -10.22 18.99 -1.62
N ARG A 180 -10.49 19.77 -2.67
CA ARG A 180 -9.77 19.66 -3.94
C ARG A 180 -8.27 19.98 -3.81
N LYS A 181 -7.90 20.96 -3.00
CA LYS A 181 -6.48 21.29 -2.73
C LYS A 181 -5.77 20.13 -2.04
N ILE A 182 -6.39 19.53 -1.04
CA ILE A 182 -5.83 18.38 -0.31
C ILE A 182 -5.66 17.16 -1.23
N ILE A 183 -6.67 16.85 -2.03
CA ILE A 183 -6.60 15.76 -3.02
C ILE A 183 -5.44 15.99 -4.00
N ARG A 184 -5.33 17.21 -4.57
CA ARG A 184 -4.23 17.58 -5.48
C ARG A 184 -2.86 17.46 -4.80
N LEU A 185 -2.76 17.87 -3.54
CA LEU A 185 -1.52 17.77 -2.77
C LEU A 185 -1.12 16.30 -2.56
N MET A 186 -2.05 15.43 -2.19
CA MET A 186 -1.78 14.00 -2.04
C MET A 186 -1.32 13.35 -3.35
N HIS A 187 -1.99 13.64 -4.46
CA HIS A 187 -1.56 13.17 -5.78
C HIS A 187 -0.18 13.74 -6.18
N PHE A 188 0.07 15.02 -5.91
CA PHE A 188 1.37 15.62 -6.18
C PHE A 188 2.47 14.89 -5.41
N LEU A 189 2.29 14.66 -4.11
CA LEU A 189 3.25 13.95 -3.28
C LEU A 189 3.48 12.51 -3.80
N LEU A 190 2.43 11.81 -4.20
CA LEU A 190 2.54 10.49 -4.81
C LEU A 190 3.41 10.48 -6.07
N GLN A 191 3.25 11.49 -6.94
CA GLN A 191 3.95 11.54 -8.24
C GLN A 191 5.39 12.05 -8.15
N VAL A 192 5.73 12.86 -7.14
CA VAL A 192 7.10 13.41 -6.98
C VAL A 192 7.97 12.58 -6.06
N SER A 193 7.41 11.60 -5.36
CA SER A 193 8.15 10.73 -4.46
C SER A 193 8.88 9.65 -5.22
N ASN A 194 10.08 9.31 -4.75
CA ASN A 194 10.78 8.13 -5.22
C ASN A 194 9.97 6.87 -4.88
N GLY A 195 10.04 5.88 -5.77
CA GLY A 195 9.22 4.68 -5.70
C GLY A 195 8.26 4.57 -6.89
N ILE A 196 7.49 3.52 -6.93
CA ILE A 196 6.52 3.25 -8.00
C ILE A 196 5.16 3.75 -7.54
N PRO A 197 4.60 4.80 -8.17
CA PRO A 197 3.28 5.28 -7.80
C PRO A 197 2.20 4.27 -8.21
N ASN A 198 1.34 3.91 -7.27
CA ASN A 198 0.16 3.08 -7.49
C ASN A 198 -1.09 3.91 -7.13
N ASP A 199 -1.84 4.33 -8.14
CA ASP A 199 -3.06 5.08 -7.97
C ASP A 199 -4.27 4.16 -8.19
N SER A 200 -4.93 3.81 -7.09
CA SER A 200 -6.15 3.01 -7.12
C SER A 200 -7.34 3.92 -7.40
N CYS A 201 -7.73 4.01 -8.67
CA CYS A 201 -8.97 4.69 -9.08
C CYS A 201 -10.20 3.89 -8.64
N ARG A 202 -10.60 4.01 -7.38
CA ARG A 202 -11.98 3.71 -6.99
C ARG A 202 -12.85 4.93 -7.27
N ARG A 203 -13.79 4.76 -8.19
CA ARG A 203 -14.88 5.72 -8.44
C ARG A 203 -15.96 5.59 -7.39
#